data_d5140c527527e3f269cacdc53e49f5bd
#
_entry.id   d5140c527527e3f269cacdc53e49f5bd
#
_cell.length_a   1.000
_cell.length_b   1.000
_cell.length_c   1.000
_cell.angle_alpha   90.00
_cell.angle_beta   90.00
_cell.angle_gamma   90.00
#
_symmetry.space_group_name_H-M   'P 1'
#
loop_
_entity.id
_entity.type
_entity.pdbx_description
1 polymer ?
#
loop_
_entity_poly.entity_id
_entity_poly.type
_entity_poly.pdbx_seq_one_letter_code
_entity_poly.pdbx_strand_id
1 'polypeptide(L)'
;MKKKKEISIVRSSAAEYLTFITATGESDVNAIYFDENVWLTQKMMGLLYNVETHTINYHLKKIFADGELDENSVIRKFRITASDGKSYNTNHYNLKAIIAVGNKVDSPRAVQFRKWANGIIEEFTIKGYTMDDERLKNFGTVLTKDYFEEQLQRIREIRLSERRFYQKITDIYATSIDYDPKAQTTRLFFAKVQNQLHWAIHGETAAEVIYHRADSEKEHMGLQLSLIHI
;
A
#
# COMPACT_ATOMS: atom_id res chain seq x y z
N MET A 1 20.49 -30.08 23.75
CA MET A 1 20.70 -29.30 22.51
C MET A 1 19.47 -28.40 22.26
N LYS A 2 19.55 -27.12 22.56
CA LYS A 2 18.46 -26.15 22.29
C LYS A 2 18.51 -25.77 20.79
N LYS A 3 17.46 -26.13 20.05
CA LYS A 3 17.29 -25.67 18.65
C LYS A 3 17.26 -24.14 18.63
N LYS A 4 18.27 -23.52 18.02
CA LYS A 4 18.18 -22.11 17.61
C LYS A 4 16.96 -21.96 16.71
N LYS A 5 15.98 -21.14 17.10
CA LYS A 5 14.95 -20.67 16.19
C LYS A 5 15.64 -19.86 15.10
N GLU A 6 15.66 -20.36 13.87
CA GLU A 6 16.00 -19.59 12.69
C GLU A 6 14.95 -18.48 12.56
N ILE A 7 15.40 -17.26 12.69
CA ILE A 7 14.60 -16.07 12.41
C ILE A 7 14.58 -15.97 10.88
N SER A 8 13.48 -16.38 10.25
CA SER A 8 13.27 -16.09 8.84
C SER A 8 13.08 -14.58 8.73
N ILE A 9 14.01 -13.91 8.05
CA ILE A 9 13.91 -12.49 7.72
C ILE A 9 12.82 -12.36 6.66
N VAL A 10 11.63 -11.99 7.09
CA VAL A 10 10.54 -11.64 6.18
C VAL A 10 10.82 -10.24 5.66
N ARG A 11 11.15 -10.13 4.38
CA ARG A 11 11.36 -8.86 3.69
C ARG A 11 10.01 -8.18 3.45
N SER A 12 9.60 -7.31 4.35
CA SER A 12 8.41 -6.48 4.15
C SER A 12 8.73 -5.03 4.51
N SER A 13 8.17 -4.07 3.79
CA SER A 13 8.50 -2.66 3.97
C SER A 13 8.21 -2.13 5.39
N ALA A 14 7.13 -2.56 6.02
CA ALA A 14 6.85 -2.23 7.42
C ALA A 14 7.54 -3.21 8.37
N ALA A 15 7.68 -4.49 7.99
CA ALA A 15 8.39 -5.48 8.78
C ALA A 15 9.92 -5.38 8.58
N GLU A 16 10.44 -4.96 7.42
CA GLU A 16 11.85 -4.59 7.27
C GLU A 16 12.21 -3.40 8.14
N TYR A 17 11.33 -2.43 8.23
CA TYR A 17 11.51 -1.32 9.15
C TYR A 17 11.48 -1.80 10.61
N LEU A 18 10.61 -2.73 10.95
CA LEU A 18 10.51 -3.32 12.29
C LEU A 18 11.57 -4.40 12.53
N THR A 19 11.98 -5.18 11.52
CA THR A 19 13.10 -6.13 11.60
C THR A 19 14.45 -5.43 11.51
N PHE A 20 14.54 -4.29 10.84
CA PHE A 20 15.68 -3.41 11.00
C PHE A 20 15.86 -3.00 12.46
N ILE A 21 14.76 -2.74 13.18
CA ILE A 21 14.76 -2.50 14.63
C ILE A 21 15.14 -3.75 15.42
N THR A 22 14.67 -4.93 15.05
CA THR A 22 14.89 -6.18 15.78
C THR A 22 16.16 -6.92 15.37
N ALA A 23 16.64 -6.79 14.13
CA ALA A 23 17.85 -7.46 13.61
C ALA A 23 19.16 -6.90 14.21
N THR A 24 19.10 -5.76 14.88
CA THR A 24 20.26 -5.25 15.64
C THR A 24 20.49 -5.96 16.97
N GLY A 25 19.65 -6.95 17.33
CA GLY A 25 19.92 -7.96 18.38
C GLY A 25 20.08 -7.46 19.81
N GLU A 26 19.95 -6.17 20.08
CA GLU A 26 20.35 -5.59 21.38
C GLU A 26 19.26 -4.86 22.15
N SER A 27 18.01 -4.81 21.67
CA SER A 27 17.00 -4.15 22.49
C SER A 27 15.57 -4.61 22.18
N ASP A 28 14.86 -4.92 23.26
CA ASP A 28 13.39 -5.05 23.31
C ASP A 28 12.72 -3.71 22.92
N VAL A 29 12.66 -3.41 21.64
CA VAL A 29 11.81 -2.32 21.16
C VAL A 29 10.38 -2.88 21.09
N ASN A 30 9.64 -2.76 22.18
CA ASN A 30 8.25 -3.16 22.26
C ASN A 30 7.37 -2.14 21.53
N ALA A 31 7.29 -2.23 20.19
CA ALA A 31 6.37 -1.42 19.41
C ALA A 31 4.92 -1.81 19.75
N ILE A 32 4.06 -0.81 19.93
CA ILE A 32 2.63 -1.03 20.08
C ILE A 32 1.97 -0.92 18.70
N TYR A 33 1.24 -1.99 18.31
CA TYR A 33 0.35 -1.98 17.16
C TYR A 33 -1.04 -1.64 17.62
N PHE A 34 -1.56 -0.54 17.15
CA PHE A 34 -2.90 -0.11 17.48
C PHE A 34 -3.47 0.76 16.36
N ASP A 35 -4.71 0.48 15.93
CA ASP A 35 -5.44 1.29 14.96
C ASP A 35 -4.67 1.39 13.62
N GLU A 36 -4.25 0.24 13.09
CA GLU A 36 -3.45 0.09 11.85
C GLU A 36 -2.16 0.93 11.84
N ASN A 37 -1.63 1.25 13.01
CA ASN A 37 -0.47 2.11 13.18
C ASN A 37 0.56 1.51 14.15
N VAL A 38 1.80 1.95 13.98
CA VAL A 38 2.93 1.64 14.86
C VAL A 38 3.17 2.80 15.79
N TRP A 39 3.31 2.52 17.08
CA TRP A 39 3.49 3.50 18.12
C TRP A 39 4.75 3.24 18.92
N LEU A 40 5.66 4.21 19.00
CA LEU A 40 6.91 4.16 19.77
C LEU A 40 6.97 5.31 20.79
N THR A 41 7.63 5.06 21.92
CA THR A 41 8.03 6.12 22.86
C THR A 41 9.25 6.86 22.33
N GLN A 42 9.56 8.03 22.87
CA GLN A 42 10.81 8.75 22.56
C GLN A 42 12.05 7.92 22.87
N LYS A 43 12.04 7.15 23.96
CA LYS A 43 13.13 6.23 24.32
C LYS A 43 13.34 5.16 23.24
N MET A 44 12.25 4.56 22.76
CA MET A 44 12.31 3.54 21.69
C MET A 44 12.78 4.13 20.38
N MET A 45 12.36 5.37 20.03
CA MET A 45 12.89 6.08 18.86
C MET A 45 14.40 6.39 19.00
N GLY A 46 14.86 6.72 20.21
CA GLY A 46 16.28 6.89 20.49
C GLY A 46 17.07 5.61 20.20
N LEU A 47 16.58 4.46 20.68
CA LEU A 47 17.16 3.15 20.37
C LEU A 47 17.11 2.84 18.86
N LEU A 48 15.97 3.12 18.21
CA LEU A 48 15.77 2.92 16.77
C LEU A 48 16.85 3.64 15.95
N TYR A 49 17.03 4.93 16.20
CA TYR A 49 17.94 5.78 15.43
C TYR A 49 19.36 5.84 16.03
N ASN A 50 19.60 5.11 17.11
CA ASN A 50 20.87 5.13 17.87
C ASN A 50 21.31 6.55 18.25
N VAL A 51 20.40 7.25 18.92
CA VAL A 51 20.61 8.59 19.48
C VAL A 51 19.96 8.70 20.87
N GLU A 52 20.40 9.70 21.63
CA GLU A 52 19.84 9.97 22.95
C GLU A 52 18.37 10.45 22.88
N THR A 53 17.60 10.11 23.91
CA THR A 53 16.17 10.49 24.00
C THR A 53 15.97 12.02 23.93
N HIS A 54 16.90 12.79 24.45
CA HIS A 54 16.82 14.26 24.39
C HIS A 54 16.92 14.79 22.94
N THR A 55 17.68 14.12 22.08
CA THR A 55 17.78 14.44 20.64
C THR A 55 16.43 14.21 19.95
N ILE A 56 15.77 13.09 20.26
CA ILE A 56 14.41 12.80 19.75
C ILE A 56 13.44 13.87 20.18
N ASN A 57 13.46 14.24 21.47
CA ASN A 57 12.59 15.30 22.01
C ASN A 57 12.83 16.67 21.34
N TYR A 58 14.09 17.01 21.09
CA TYR A 58 14.44 18.23 20.36
C TYR A 58 13.85 18.26 18.96
N HIS A 59 14.01 17.17 18.19
CA HIS A 59 13.48 17.09 16.82
C HIS A 59 11.95 17.09 16.80
N LEU A 60 11.28 16.37 17.70
CA LEU A 60 9.82 16.40 17.81
C LEU A 60 9.30 17.81 18.07
N LYS A 61 9.90 18.52 19.05
CA LYS A 61 9.51 19.92 19.33
C LYS A 61 9.67 20.82 18.11
N LYS A 62 10.76 20.63 17.34
CA LYS A 62 11.00 21.40 16.13
C LYS A 62 9.98 21.06 15.04
N ILE A 63 9.67 19.77 14.81
CA ILE A 63 8.66 19.31 13.84
C ILE A 63 7.29 19.94 14.15
N PHE A 64 6.90 19.98 15.43
CA PHE A 64 5.63 20.61 15.85
C PHE A 64 5.66 22.14 15.72
N ALA A 65 6.76 22.78 16.09
CA ALA A 65 6.92 24.23 15.97
C ALA A 65 6.94 24.69 14.49
N ASP A 66 7.52 23.89 13.60
CA ASP A 66 7.57 24.17 12.17
C ASP A 66 6.20 23.85 11.47
N GLY A 67 5.22 23.31 12.20
CA GLY A 67 3.91 22.93 11.66
C GLY A 67 3.95 21.73 10.71
N GLU A 68 5.05 20.97 10.69
CA GLU A 68 5.18 19.76 9.83
C GLU A 68 4.19 18.67 10.25
N LEU A 69 3.92 18.53 11.55
CA LEU A 69 2.92 17.63 12.11
C LEU A 69 2.12 18.33 13.22
N ASP A 70 0.83 18.01 13.30
CA ASP A 70 0.00 18.39 14.46
C ASP A 70 0.24 17.41 15.61
N GLU A 71 0.66 17.95 16.77
CA GLU A 71 0.99 17.17 17.96
C GLU A 71 -0.17 16.28 18.41
N ASN A 72 -1.42 16.78 18.36
CA ASN A 72 -2.59 16.04 18.80
C ASN A 72 -2.93 14.87 17.91
N SER A 73 -2.54 14.91 16.63
CA SER A 73 -2.81 13.86 15.65
C SER A 73 -1.81 12.70 15.71
N VAL A 74 -0.63 12.93 16.29
CA VAL A 74 0.48 11.96 16.26
C VAL A 74 0.86 11.42 17.64
N ILE A 75 0.29 11.93 18.73
CA ILE A 75 0.58 11.48 20.10
C ILE A 75 -0.64 10.77 20.69
N ARG A 76 -0.38 9.63 21.31
CA ARG A 76 -1.37 8.88 22.09
C ARG A 76 -0.75 8.37 23.40
N LYS A 77 -1.53 8.39 24.47
CA LYS A 77 -1.12 7.81 25.74
C LYS A 77 -1.55 6.35 25.80
N PHE A 78 -0.59 5.45 26.03
CA PHE A 78 -0.85 4.06 26.35
C PHE A 78 -0.46 3.75 27.78
N ARG A 79 -1.24 2.89 28.40
CA ARG A 79 -0.97 2.40 29.75
C ARG A 79 -0.02 1.22 29.65
N ILE A 80 1.18 1.38 30.20
CA ILE A 80 2.22 0.34 30.18
C ILE A 80 2.47 -0.09 31.63
N THR A 81 2.60 -1.39 31.85
CA THR A 81 3.07 -1.96 33.11
C THR A 81 4.59 -2.04 33.07
N ALA A 82 5.25 -1.30 33.96
CA ALA A 82 6.71 -1.33 34.06
C ALA A 82 7.20 -2.56 34.83
N SER A 83 8.51 -2.78 34.85
CA SER A 83 9.17 -3.90 35.55
C SER A 83 8.95 -3.86 37.07
N ASP A 84 8.58 -2.72 37.63
CA ASP A 84 8.19 -2.54 39.04
C ASP A 84 6.75 -2.97 39.34
N GLY A 85 6.01 -3.49 38.34
CA GLY A 85 4.61 -3.90 38.46
C GLY A 85 3.60 -2.73 38.46
N LYS A 86 4.06 -1.48 38.38
CA LYS A 86 3.18 -0.30 38.32
C LYS A 86 2.81 0.04 36.88
N SER A 87 1.62 0.59 36.72
CA SER A 87 1.14 1.03 35.40
C SER A 87 1.32 2.53 35.23
N TYR A 88 1.94 2.94 34.13
CA TYR A 88 2.20 4.33 33.77
C TYR A 88 1.52 4.69 32.46
N ASN A 89 0.95 5.89 32.37
CA ASN A 89 0.49 6.45 31.10
C ASN A 89 1.68 7.11 30.38
N THR A 90 2.12 6.51 29.30
CA THR A 90 3.31 6.96 28.54
C THR A 90 2.89 7.47 27.18
N ASN A 91 3.45 8.61 26.76
CA ASN A 91 3.23 9.16 25.43
C ASN A 91 3.94 8.27 24.39
N HIS A 92 3.18 7.88 23.37
CA HIS A 92 3.67 7.20 22.18
C HIS A 92 3.37 8.04 20.96
N TYR A 93 4.23 7.92 19.99
CA TYR A 93 4.22 8.66 18.74
C TYR A 93 3.96 7.68 17.61
N ASN A 94 3.08 8.04 16.69
CA ASN A 94 2.71 7.18 15.57
C ASN A 94 3.77 7.14 14.46
N LEU A 95 3.53 6.30 13.43
CA LEU A 95 4.48 6.10 12.34
C LEU A 95 4.83 7.41 11.61
N LYS A 96 3.90 8.36 11.48
CA LYS A 96 4.19 9.67 10.85
C LYS A 96 5.26 10.44 11.63
N ALA A 97 5.15 10.49 12.97
CA ALA A 97 6.15 11.15 13.80
C ALA A 97 7.49 10.41 13.80
N ILE A 98 7.47 9.06 13.76
CA ILE A 98 8.68 8.24 13.68
C ILE A 98 9.44 8.55 12.38
N ILE A 99 8.73 8.59 11.24
CA ILE A 99 9.30 8.92 9.92
C ILE A 99 9.88 10.36 9.92
N ALA A 100 9.12 11.32 10.40
CA ALA A 100 9.55 12.72 10.43
C ALA A 100 10.83 12.90 11.25
N VAL A 101 10.93 12.27 12.42
CA VAL A 101 12.15 12.26 13.24
C VAL A 101 13.32 11.60 12.51
N GLY A 102 13.11 10.46 11.83
CA GLY A 102 14.15 9.75 11.07
C GLY A 102 14.74 10.59 9.94
N ASN A 103 13.96 11.50 9.36
CA ASN A 103 14.44 12.46 8.37
C ASN A 103 15.27 13.61 8.95
N LYS A 104 15.09 13.94 10.24
CA LYS A 104 15.77 15.05 10.90
C LYS A 104 17.03 14.63 11.68
N VAL A 105 17.05 13.40 12.19
CA VAL A 105 18.16 12.89 13.01
C VAL A 105 19.38 12.61 12.15
N ASP A 106 20.54 12.99 12.68
CA ASP A 106 21.84 12.68 12.06
C ASP A 106 22.52 11.53 12.81
N SER A 107 22.40 10.33 12.24
CA SER A 107 23.06 9.11 12.73
C SER A 107 23.20 8.09 11.59
N PRO A 108 24.15 7.14 11.69
CA PRO A 108 24.29 6.07 10.68
C PRO A 108 23.01 5.26 10.48
N ARG A 109 22.23 5.01 11.54
CA ARG A 109 20.94 4.31 11.46
C ARG A 109 19.87 5.15 10.77
N ALA A 110 19.82 6.44 11.02
CA ALA A 110 18.93 7.35 10.32
C ALA A 110 19.28 7.47 8.83
N VAL A 111 20.56 7.41 8.46
CA VAL A 111 20.99 7.32 7.05
C VAL A 111 20.47 6.05 6.39
N GLN A 112 20.56 4.89 7.05
CA GLN A 112 20.03 3.63 6.53
C GLN A 112 18.52 3.70 6.37
N PHE A 113 17.81 4.26 7.35
CA PHE A 113 16.39 4.51 7.26
C PHE A 113 16.02 5.37 6.04
N ARG A 114 16.71 6.50 5.84
CA ARG A 114 16.46 7.37 4.68
C ARG A 114 16.75 6.69 3.34
N LYS A 115 17.80 5.86 3.25
CA LYS A 115 18.08 5.06 2.04
C LYS A 115 16.93 4.11 1.72
N TRP A 116 16.41 3.41 2.73
CA TRP A 116 15.27 2.53 2.58
C TRP A 116 14.00 3.30 2.17
N ALA A 117 13.66 4.40 2.86
CA ALA A 117 12.49 5.23 2.55
C ALA A 117 12.57 5.83 1.13
N ASN A 118 13.75 6.31 0.73
CA ASN A 118 13.98 6.85 -0.60
C ASN A 118 13.81 5.77 -1.68
N GLY A 119 14.22 4.53 -1.44
CA GLY A 119 13.98 3.42 -2.36
C GLY A 119 12.48 3.17 -2.62
N ILE A 120 11.65 3.24 -1.56
CA ILE A 120 10.19 3.12 -1.69
C ILE A 120 9.62 4.29 -2.49
N ILE A 121 10.03 5.52 -2.18
CA ILE A 121 9.58 6.73 -2.90
C ILE A 121 10.00 6.67 -4.37
N GLU A 122 11.23 6.28 -4.65
CA GLU A 122 11.75 6.12 -6.01
C GLU A 122 10.94 5.07 -6.78
N GLU A 123 10.72 3.90 -6.21
CA GLU A 123 9.92 2.83 -6.82
C GLU A 123 8.49 3.30 -7.12
N PHE A 124 7.85 3.94 -6.15
CA PHE A 124 6.50 4.49 -6.33
C PHE A 124 6.47 5.56 -7.42
N THR A 125 7.47 6.45 -7.46
CA THR A 125 7.54 7.55 -8.45
C THR A 125 7.71 7.01 -9.87
N ILE A 126 8.54 5.99 -10.04
CA ILE A 126 8.83 5.39 -11.36
C ILE A 126 7.69 4.48 -11.82
N LYS A 127 7.23 3.58 -10.95
CA LYS A 127 6.27 2.52 -11.30
C LYS A 127 4.80 2.91 -11.06
N GLY A 128 4.54 3.91 -10.19
CA GLY A 128 3.21 4.29 -9.73
C GLY A 128 2.62 3.35 -8.68
N TYR A 129 3.39 2.38 -8.17
CA TYR A 129 3.02 1.49 -7.07
C TYR A 129 4.27 0.96 -6.37
N THR A 130 4.11 0.56 -5.11
CA THR A 130 5.05 -0.29 -4.36
C THR A 130 4.26 -1.44 -3.77
N MET A 131 4.84 -2.64 -3.76
CA MET A 131 4.17 -3.83 -3.26
C MET A 131 5.16 -4.70 -2.49
N ASP A 132 4.73 -5.18 -1.34
CA ASP A 132 5.45 -6.14 -0.53
C ASP A 132 4.91 -7.54 -0.82
N ASP A 133 5.45 -8.18 -1.85
CA ASP A 133 4.99 -9.49 -2.34
C ASP A 133 5.12 -10.58 -1.26
N GLU A 134 6.21 -10.55 -0.48
CA GLU A 134 6.46 -11.54 0.55
C GLU A 134 5.43 -11.44 1.68
N ARG A 135 5.10 -10.23 2.09
CA ARG A 135 4.09 -9.97 3.09
C ARG A 135 2.68 -10.34 2.61
N LEU A 136 2.37 -10.06 1.35
CA LEU A 136 1.06 -10.41 0.76
C LEU A 136 0.88 -11.92 0.59
N LYS A 137 1.96 -12.68 0.35
CA LYS A 137 1.93 -14.15 0.21
C LYS A 137 1.86 -14.87 1.56
N ASN A 138 2.45 -14.29 2.60
CA ASN A 138 2.58 -14.93 3.89
C ASN A 138 1.41 -14.54 4.82
N PHE A 139 0.37 -15.37 4.84
CA PHE A 139 -0.74 -15.26 5.79
C PHE A 139 -0.24 -15.42 7.22
N GLY A 140 -0.33 -14.40 8.07
CA GLY A 140 -0.10 -14.61 9.51
C GLY A 140 0.66 -13.53 10.25
N THR A 141 0.91 -12.37 9.70
CA THR A 141 1.36 -11.22 10.48
C THR A 141 0.17 -10.34 10.89
N VAL A 142 0.24 -9.74 12.09
CA VAL A 142 -0.82 -8.91 12.71
C VAL A 142 -1.32 -7.78 11.78
N LEU A 143 -0.56 -7.44 10.75
CA LEU A 143 -0.82 -6.33 9.82
C LEU A 143 -1.48 -6.76 8.49
N THR A 144 -1.80 -8.06 8.28
CA THR A 144 -2.08 -8.56 6.91
C THR A 144 -3.50 -9.02 6.66
N LYS A 145 -4.41 -8.95 7.66
CA LYS A 145 -5.69 -9.65 7.58
C LYS A 145 -6.56 -9.23 6.38
N ASP A 146 -6.56 -7.97 6.00
CA ASP A 146 -7.49 -7.44 5.00
C ASP A 146 -6.81 -6.88 3.74
N TYR A 147 -5.48 -6.65 3.77
CA TYR A 147 -4.77 -5.99 2.66
C TYR A 147 -4.66 -6.84 1.38
N PHE A 148 -4.69 -8.17 1.49
CA PHE A 148 -4.67 -9.04 0.32
C PHE A 148 -5.94 -8.89 -0.52
N GLU A 149 -7.11 -8.88 0.13
CA GLU A 149 -8.39 -8.67 -0.56
C GLU A 149 -8.49 -7.26 -1.16
N GLU A 150 -8.02 -6.25 -0.44
CA GLU A 150 -7.92 -4.87 -0.95
C GLU A 150 -7.05 -4.80 -2.22
N GLN A 151 -5.87 -5.45 -2.21
CA GLN A 151 -5.00 -5.49 -3.38
C GLN A 151 -5.63 -6.28 -4.53
N LEU A 152 -6.30 -7.39 -4.26
CA LEU A 152 -7.04 -8.13 -5.28
C LEU A 152 -8.12 -7.27 -5.94
N GLN A 153 -8.89 -6.53 -5.15
CA GLN A 153 -9.91 -5.62 -5.66
C GLN A 153 -9.29 -4.51 -6.52
N ARG A 154 -8.20 -3.91 -6.04
CA ARG A 154 -7.46 -2.88 -6.79
C ARG A 154 -6.90 -3.41 -8.11
N ILE A 155 -6.36 -4.62 -8.12
CA ILE A 155 -5.89 -5.29 -9.33
C ILE A 155 -7.05 -5.57 -10.28
N ARG A 156 -8.21 -5.98 -9.77
CA ARG A 156 -9.43 -6.18 -10.57
C ARG A 156 -9.89 -4.87 -11.20
N GLU A 157 -9.94 -3.78 -10.44
CA GLU A 157 -10.29 -2.45 -10.95
C GLU A 157 -9.32 -1.95 -12.02
N ILE A 158 -8.01 -2.14 -11.85
CA ILE A 158 -6.98 -1.80 -12.84
C ILE A 158 -7.15 -2.65 -14.11
N ARG A 159 -7.47 -3.95 -13.97
CA ARG A 159 -7.73 -4.85 -15.10
C ARG A 159 -9.05 -4.54 -15.80
N LEU A 160 -10.04 -4.09 -15.05
CA LEU A 160 -11.36 -3.66 -15.55
C LEU A 160 -11.32 -2.29 -16.23
N SER A 161 -10.19 -1.58 -16.27
CA SER A 161 -10.04 -0.52 -17.26
C SER A 161 -10.12 -1.20 -18.64
N GLU A 162 -11.34 -1.22 -19.20
CA GLU A 162 -11.77 -1.89 -20.43
C GLU A 162 -10.76 -1.67 -21.57
N ARG A 163 -10.21 -0.48 -21.66
CA ARG A 163 -9.24 -0.09 -22.68
C ARG A 163 -7.95 -0.92 -22.64
N ARG A 164 -7.37 -1.16 -21.46
CA ARG A 164 -6.12 -1.94 -21.33
C ARG A 164 -6.34 -3.42 -21.55
N PHE A 165 -7.48 -3.92 -21.07
CA PHE A 165 -7.85 -5.32 -21.31
C PHE A 165 -8.09 -5.56 -22.79
N TYR A 166 -8.81 -4.66 -23.45
CA TYR A 166 -9.05 -4.74 -24.89
C TYR A 166 -7.76 -4.64 -25.70
N GLN A 167 -6.86 -3.73 -25.37
CA GLN A 167 -5.54 -3.64 -25.98
C GLN A 167 -4.76 -4.96 -25.83
N LYS A 168 -4.80 -5.56 -24.65
CA LYS A 168 -4.09 -6.83 -24.39
C LYS A 168 -4.65 -7.99 -25.22
N ILE A 169 -5.97 -8.05 -25.38
CA ILE A 169 -6.60 -9.04 -26.28
C ILE A 169 -6.20 -8.77 -27.74
N THR A 170 -6.19 -7.51 -28.14
CA THR A 170 -5.75 -7.12 -29.49
C THR A 170 -4.30 -7.52 -29.75
N ASP A 171 -3.39 -7.27 -28.80
CA ASP A 171 -1.99 -7.63 -28.87
C ASP A 171 -1.82 -9.17 -29.02
N ILE A 172 -2.56 -9.95 -28.22
CA ILE A 172 -2.52 -11.42 -28.28
C ILE A 172 -3.05 -11.91 -29.63
N TYR A 173 -4.17 -11.36 -30.11
CA TYR A 173 -4.75 -11.75 -31.39
C TYR A 173 -3.84 -11.37 -32.57
N ALA A 174 -3.14 -10.24 -32.47
CA ALA A 174 -2.20 -9.78 -33.48
C ALA A 174 -0.94 -10.67 -33.62
N THR A 175 -0.69 -11.58 -32.67
CA THR A 175 0.38 -12.58 -32.78
C THR A 175 0.02 -13.78 -33.67
N SER A 176 -1.25 -13.89 -34.09
CA SER A 176 -1.68 -14.97 -35.00
C SER A 176 -1.07 -14.78 -36.38
N ILE A 177 -0.65 -15.90 -37.00
CA ILE A 177 0.02 -15.90 -38.31
C ILE A 177 -0.90 -15.36 -39.42
N ASP A 178 -2.21 -15.55 -39.27
CA ASP A 178 -3.27 -15.17 -40.19
C ASP A 178 -3.97 -13.84 -39.80
N TYR A 179 -3.34 -13.04 -38.93
CA TYR A 179 -3.92 -11.77 -38.50
C TYR A 179 -3.97 -10.75 -39.64
N ASP A 180 -5.18 -10.33 -39.99
CA ASP A 180 -5.44 -9.19 -40.88
C ASP A 180 -6.42 -8.22 -40.16
N PRO A 181 -5.99 -7.00 -39.79
CA PRO A 181 -6.85 -6.03 -39.09
C PRO A 181 -8.07 -5.61 -39.90
N LYS A 182 -8.06 -5.79 -41.24
CA LYS A 182 -9.17 -5.42 -42.14
C LYS A 182 -10.12 -6.59 -42.44
N ALA A 183 -9.74 -7.82 -42.09
CA ALA A 183 -10.56 -8.98 -42.35
C ALA A 183 -11.88 -8.91 -41.59
N GLN A 184 -12.95 -9.41 -42.22
CA GLN A 184 -14.29 -9.48 -41.61
C GLN A 184 -14.28 -10.40 -40.38
N THR A 185 -13.52 -11.47 -40.40
CA THR A 185 -13.34 -12.38 -39.25
C THR A 185 -12.75 -11.69 -38.04
N THR A 186 -11.76 -10.81 -38.23
CA THR A 186 -11.15 -9.99 -37.18
C THR A 186 -12.15 -9.02 -36.57
N ARG A 187 -12.94 -8.34 -37.39
CA ARG A 187 -14.00 -7.43 -36.92
C ARG A 187 -15.08 -8.17 -36.11
N LEU A 188 -15.52 -9.33 -36.58
CA LEU A 188 -16.49 -10.16 -35.87
C LEU A 188 -15.95 -10.70 -34.54
N PHE A 189 -14.66 -11.07 -34.50
CA PHE A 189 -14.01 -11.50 -33.26
C PHE A 189 -14.04 -10.40 -32.21
N PHE A 190 -13.60 -9.18 -32.56
CA PHE A 190 -13.57 -8.07 -31.62
C PHE A 190 -14.97 -7.63 -31.17
N ALA A 191 -15.95 -7.62 -32.06
CA ALA A 191 -17.35 -7.36 -31.70
C ALA A 191 -17.88 -8.41 -30.69
N LYS A 192 -17.54 -9.70 -30.89
CA LYS A 192 -17.92 -10.77 -29.98
C LYS A 192 -17.25 -10.62 -28.61
N VAL A 193 -15.96 -10.32 -28.59
CA VAL A 193 -15.21 -10.09 -27.33
C VAL A 193 -15.82 -8.93 -26.55
N GLN A 194 -16.12 -7.83 -27.23
CA GLN A 194 -16.74 -6.65 -26.61
C GLN A 194 -18.11 -6.97 -26.01
N ASN A 195 -18.97 -7.68 -26.73
CA ASN A 195 -20.27 -8.11 -26.23
C ASN A 195 -20.15 -9.07 -25.03
N GLN A 196 -19.18 -9.98 -25.05
CA GLN A 196 -18.94 -10.90 -23.92
C GLN A 196 -18.45 -10.15 -22.67
N LEU A 197 -17.62 -9.10 -22.83
CA LEU A 197 -17.20 -8.25 -21.73
C LEU A 197 -18.38 -7.49 -21.12
N HIS A 198 -19.24 -6.90 -21.95
CA HIS A 198 -20.46 -6.24 -21.47
C HIS A 198 -21.36 -7.22 -20.71
N TRP A 199 -21.56 -8.40 -21.29
CA TRP A 199 -22.38 -9.44 -20.65
C TRP A 199 -21.79 -9.89 -19.29
N ALA A 200 -20.46 -10.08 -19.21
CA ALA A 200 -19.82 -10.50 -17.97
C ALA A 200 -19.92 -9.46 -16.84
N ILE A 201 -20.00 -8.17 -17.18
CA ILE A 201 -20.06 -7.07 -16.21
C ILE A 201 -21.52 -6.72 -15.85
N HIS A 202 -22.40 -6.69 -16.85
CA HIS A 202 -23.77 -6.16 -16.70
C HIS A 202 -24.84 -7.25 -16.77
N GLY A 203 -24.51 -8.49 -17.11
CA GLY A 203 -25.49 -9.54 -17.39
C GLY A 203 -26.25 -9.34 -18.71
N GLU A 204 -25.91 -8.32 -19.50
CA GLU A 204 -26.56 -7.92 -20.74
C GLU A 204 -25.53 -7.58 -21.80
N THR A 205 -25.84 -7.78 -23.06
CA THR A 205 -25.02 -7.29 -24.17
C THR A 205 -25.14 -5.78 -24.32
N ALA A 206 -24.20 -5.14 -25.01
CA ALA A 206 -24.23 -3.69 -25.24
C ALA A 206 -25.57 -3.25 -25.91
N ALA A 207 -26.10 -4.02 -26.83
CA ALA A 207 -27.38 -3.74 -27.49
C ALA A 207 -28.58 -3.83 -26.53
N GLU A 208 -28.59 -4.82 -25.64
CA GLU A 208 -29.62 -5.00 -24.61
C GLU A 208 -29.59 -3.87 -23.59
N VAL A 209 -28.39 -3.46 -23.14
CA VAL A 209 -28.21 -2.30 -22.24
C VAL A 209 -28.76 -1.03 -22.87
N ILE A 210 -28.45 -0.78 -24.15
CA ILE A 210 -28.99 0.38 -24.88
C ILE A 210 -30.53 0.28 -24.95
N TYR A 211 -31.04 -0.85 -25.33
CA TYR A 211 -32.48 -1.06 -25.48
C TYR A 211 -33.26 -0.83 -24.17
N HIS A 212 -32.74 -1.31 -23.04
CA HIS A 212 -33.41 -1.20 -21.74
C HIS A 212 -33.20 0.15 -21.05
N ARG A 213 -32.13 0.87 -21.33
CA ARG A 213 -31.73 2.09 -20.59
C ARG A 213 -31.84 3.38 -21.40
N ALA A 214 -31.93 3.27 -22.72
CA ALA A 214 -32.03 4.46 -23.56
C ALA A 214 -33.36 5.19 -23.34
N ASP A 215 -33.30 6.49 -23.08
CA ASP A 215 -34.43 7.35 -22.85
C ASP A 215 -34.31 8.57 -23.78
N SER A 216 -35.16 8.66 -24.78
CA SER A 216 -35.12 9.72 -25.80
C SER A 216 -35.37 11.13 -25.24
N GLU A 217 -35.91 11.23 -24.02
CA GLU A 217 -36.19 12.51 -23.36
C GLU A 217 -34.99 13.06 -22.57
N LYS A 218 -33.94 12.25 -22.40
CA LYS A 218 -32.75 12.63 -21.63
C LYS A 218 -31.59 13.01 -22.54
N GLU A 219 -30.77 13.93 -22.05
CA GLU A 219 -29.50 14.29 -22.69
C GLU A 219 -28.63 13.04 -22.86
N HIS A 220 -28.03 12.84 -24.04
CA HIS A 220 -27.31 11.64 -24.44
C HIS A 220 -28.13 10.34 -24.29
N MET A 221 -29.44 10.42 -24.43
CA MET A 221 -30.35 9.29 -24.22
C MET A 221 -30.32 8.67 -22.81
N GLY A 222 -29.84 9.40 -21.81
CA GLY A 222 -29.65 8.91 -20.44
C GLY A 222 -28.56 7.84 -20.28
N LEU A 223 -27.79 7.59 -21.36
CA LEU A 223 -26.71 6.61 -21.35
C LEU A 223 -25.40 7.30 -20.99
N GLN A 224 -24.74 6.84 -19.94
CA GLN A 224 -23.31 7.12 -19.76
C GLN A 224 -22.55 6.25 -20.76
N LEU A 225 -22.18 6.84 -21.88
CA LEU A 225 -21.36 6.16 -22.87
C LEU A 225 -19.98 5.96 -22.26
N SER A 226 -19.60 4.71 -22.05
CA SER A 226 -18.22 4.35 -21.77
C SER A 226 -17.34 4.83 -22.92
N LEU A 227 -16.12 5.33 -22.61
CA LEU A 227 -15.14 5.82 -23.60
C LEU A 227 -14.73 4.81 -24.69
N ILE A 228 -15.33 3.59 -24.67
CA ILE A 228 -15.13 2.54 -25.67
C ILE A 228 -15.95 2.78 -26.94
N HIS A 229 -16.95 3.64 -26.88
CA HIS A 229 -17.86 3.90 -28.02
C HIS A 229 -17.48 5.11 -28.87
N ILE A 230 -16.29 5.70 -28.65
CA ILE A 230 -15.76 6.79 -29.47
C ILE A 230 -14.63 6.29 -30.35
#